data_2b664e6d5517b9ca8175001558485ca8
#
_entry.id   2b664e6d5517b9ca8175001558485ca8
#
_cell.length_a   1.000
_cell.length_b   1.000
_cell.length_c   1.000
_cell.angle_alpha   90.00
_cell.angle_beta   90.00
_cell.angle_gamma   90.00
#
_symmetry.space_group_name_H-M   'P 1'
#
loop_
_entity.id
_entity.type
_entity.pdbx_description
1 polymer ?
#
loop_
_entity_poly.entity_id
_entity_poly.type
_entity_poly.pdbx_seq_one_letter_code
_entity_poly.pdbx_strand_id
1 'polypeptide(L)'
;MSGDSGGQSKFGVSSNTEIKGGYQYIEMNGTAEYSVLNDGYQIVQMGGAANQTTLNNGVLQVYGAANDPTIKGGRLIVEKDGITVLAAIEKGGLLEVKEGGLAIAVDQKAGGAIKASTRVMEAFGTNRLGQFEIKNGIANNMLLENGGSLRVE
;
A
#
# COMPACT_ATOMS: atom_id res chain seq x y z
N MET A 1 -20.75 7.63 2.31
CA MET A 1 -20.89 7.97 0.89
C MET A 1 -20.17 6.90 0.07
N SER A 2 -20.82 6.43 -0.94
CA SER A 2 -20.24 5.43 -1.82
C SER A 2 -20.35 5.87 -3.27
N GLY A 3 -19.45 5.36 -4.11
CA GLY A 3 -19.52 5.57 -5.55
C GLY A 3 -19.07 6.94 -6.00
N ASP A 4 -17.78 7.20 -5.89
CA ASP A 4 -17.20 8.44 -6.36
C ASP A 4 -16.28 8.19 -7.55
N SER A 5 -16.51 8.90 -8.65
CA SER A 5 -15.66 8.85 -9.82
C SER A 5 -15.01 10.20 -10.12
N GLY A 6 -15.09 11.14 -9.20
CA GLY A 6 -14.44 12.44 -9.30
C GLY A 6 -13.31 12.58 -8.30
N GLY A 7 -12.92 13.79 -7.99
CA GLY A 7 -11.92 14.10 -6.99
C GLY A 7 -12.56 14.43 -5.66
N GLN A 8 -11.92 14.00 -4.58
CA GLN A 8 -12.31 14.33 -3.21
C GLN A 8 -11.08 14.71 -2.40
N SER A 9 -11.25 15.66 -1.49
CA SER A 9 -10.24 16.03 -0.50
C SER A 9 -10.82 15.85 0.89
N LYS A 10 -10.08 15.20 1.78
CA LYS A 10 -10.55 14.87 3.12
C LYS A 10 -9.59 15.40 4.18
N PHE A 11 -10.10 16.31 5.02
CA PHE A 11 -9.38 16.84 6.19
C PHE A 11 -9.87 16.22 7.49
N GLY A 12 -11.07 15.67 7.50
CA GLY A 12 -11.65 15.01 8.66
C GLY A 12 -11.65 13.50 8.48
N VAL A 13 -12.69 12.84 8.96
CA VAL A 13 -12.85 11.40 8.86
C VAL A 13 -13.90 11.05 7.83
N SER A 14 -13.60 10.11 6.94
CA SER A 14 -14.58 9.50 6.06
C SER A 14 -14.62 8.00 6.34
N SER A 15 -15.77 7.39 6.16
CA SER A 15 -15.96 5.96 6.41
C SER A 15 -16.72 5.31 5.28
N ASN A 16 -16.33 4.08 4.95
CA ASN A 16 -17.06 3.23 4.01
C ASN A 16 -17.25 3.86 2.63
N THR A 17 -16.24 4.61 2.17
CA THR A 17 -16.27 5.23 0.84
C THR A 17 -15.88 4.21 -0.21
N GLU A 18 -16.65 4.13 -1.28
CA GLU A 18 -16.29 3.31 -2.43
C GLU A 18 -15.79 4.23 -3.55
N ILE A 19 -14.60 3.91 -4.09
CA ILE A 19 -13.99 4.66 -5.17
C ILE A 19 -14.04 3.80 -6.43
N LYS A 20 -14.78 4.24 -7.44
CA LYS A 20 -15.01 3.48 -8.67
C LYS A 20 -14.24 3.99 -9.88
N GLY A 21 -13.57 5.10 -9.74
CA GLY A 21 -12.79 5.79 -10.76
C GLY A 21 -12.50 7.16 -10.20
N GLY A 22 -11.69 7.96 -10.84
CA GLY A 22 -11.29 9.24 -10.27
C GLY A 22 -10.39 9.04 -9.06
N TYR A 23 -10.43 9.95 -8.08
CA TYR A 23 -9.49 9.89 -6.97
C TYR A 23 -10.04 10.53 -5.70
N GLN A 24 -9.47 10.08 -4.58
CA GLN A 24 -9.71 10.65 -3.27
C GLN A 24 -8.36 11.05 -2.68
N TYR A 25 -8.24 12.30 -2.26
CA TYR A 25 -7.08 12.79 -1.52
C TYR A 25 -7.38 12.78 -0.04
N ILE A 26 -6.50 12.20 0.75
CA ILE A 26 -6.58 12.27 2.21
C ILE A 26 -5.49 13.23 2.64
N GLU A 27 -5.93 14.41 3.10
CA GLU A 27 -5.05 15.50 3.42
C GLU A 27 -4.40 15.33 4.79
N MET A 28 -3.45 16.20 5.13
CA MET A 28 -2.85 16.21 6.45
C MET A 28 -3.94 16.27 7.52
N ASN A 29 -3.84 15.43 8.52
CA ASN A 29 -4.80 15.26 9.62
C ASN A 29 -6.14 14.63 9.19
N GLY A 30 -6.28 14.26 7.92
CA GLY A 30 -7.45 13.53 7.46
C GLY A 30 -7.29 12.04 7.67
N THR A 31 -8.40 11.34 7.77
CA THR A 31 -8.43 9.88 7.92
C THR A 31 -9.56 9.31 7.09
N ALA A 32 -9.27 8.25 6.34
CA ALA A 32 -10.29 7.48 5.63
C ALA A 32 -10.31 6.06 6.20
N GLU A 33 -11.48 5.58 6.60
CA GLU A 33 -11.62 4.27 7.19
C GLU A 33 -12.51 3.38 6.33
N TYR A 34 -12.10 2.13 6.15
CA TYR A 34 -12.87 1.11 5.41
C TYR A 34 -13.21 1.53 3.98
N SER A 35 -12.29 2.24 3.32
CA SER A 35 -12.48 2.57 1.91
C SER A 35 -12.34 1.33 1.05
N VAL A 36 -13.13 1.25 -0.02
CA VAL A 36 -13.02 0.19 -1.01
C VAL A 36 -12.65 0.84 -2.34
N LEU A 37 -11.50 0.47 -2.87
CA LEU A 37 -10.99 1.01 -4.12
C LEU A 37 -11.20 -0.02 -5.22
N ASN A 38 -12.24 0.19 -6.04
CA ASN A 38 -12.54 -0.71 -7.15
C ASN A 38 -11.82 -0.30 -8.42
N ASP A 39 -11.51 0.99 -8.57
CA ASP A 39 -10.72 1.53 -9.64
C ASP A 39 -10.40 2.98 -9.27
N GLY A 40 -9.42 3.58 -9.93
CA GLY A 40 -9.02 4.96 -9.65
C GLY A 40 -7.92 5.01 -8.61
N TYR A 41 -7.87 6.11 -7.84
CA TYR A 41 -6.76 6.39 -6.94
C TYR A 41 -7.25 6.84 -5.57
N GLN A 42 -6.59 6.35 -4.54
CA GLN A 42 -6.64 6.96 -3.22
C GLN A 42 -5.23 7.44 -2.91
N ILE A 43 -5.09 8.72 -2.62
CA ILE A 43 -3.78 9.35 -2.41
C ILE A 43 -3.74 9.85 -0.97
N VAL A 44 -2.86 9.25 -0.16
CA VAL A 44 -2.72 9.60 1.24
C VAL A 44 -1.55 10.55 1.36
N GLN A 45 -1.85 11.82 1.62
CA GLN A 45 -0.84 12.86 1.73
C GLN A 45 -0.06 12.72 3.05
N MET A 46 1.08 13.38 3.14
CA MET A 46 1.87 13.41 4.37
C MET A 46 0.98 13.89 5.52
N GLY A 47 0.98 13.14 6.61
CA GLY A 47 0.15 13.44 7.78
C GLY A 47 -1.28 12.91 7.70
N GLY A 48 -1.68 12.34 6.58
CA GLY A 48 -2.97 11.68 6.45
C GLY A 48 -2.86 10.18 6.70
N ALA A 49 -3.99 9.52 6.90
CA ALA A 49 -4.02 8.09 7.15
C ALA A 49 -5.21 7.43 6.47
N ALA A 50 -4.96 6.25 5.90
CA ALA A 50 -6.02 5.38 5.39
C ALA A 50 -5.98 4.08 6.16
N ASN A 51 -7.09 3.73 6.80
CA ASN A 51 -7.18 2.55 7.66
C ASN A 51 -8.10 1.52 7.04
N GLN A 52 -7.60 0.29 6.92
CA GLN A 52 -8.36 -0.85 6.44
C GLN A 52 -8.97 -0.63 5.05
N THR A 53 -8.18 -0.06 4.15
CA THR A 53 -8.57 0.06 2.74
C THR A 53 -8.53 -1.31 2.08
N THR A 54 -9.59 -1.64 1.34
CA THR A 54 -9.60 -2.82 0.49
C THR A 54 -9.34 -2.36 -0.94
N LEU A 55 -8.28 -2.87 -1.53
CA LEU A 55 -7.84 -2.49 -2.87
C LEU A 55 -8.16 -3.63 -3.82
N ASN A 56 -9.27 -3.51 -4.56
CA ASN A 56 -9.67 -4.50 -5.55
C ASN A 56 -9.02 -4.24 -6.89
N ASN A 57 -8.82 -2.98 -7.23
CA ASN A 57 -8.12 -2.54 -8.42
C ASN A 57 -7.82 -1.05 -8.26
N GLY A 58 -6.94 -0.52 -9.10
CA GLY A 58 -6.53 0.88 -9.01
C GLY A 58 -5.27 1.05 -8.20
N VAL A 59 -5.07 2.24 -7.65
CA VAL A 59 -3.81 2.60 -6.98
C VAL A 59 -4.08 3.28 -5.65
N LEU A 60 -3.46 2.76 -4.60
CA LEU A 60 -3.38 3.42 -3.30
C LEU A 60 -1.96 3.97 -3.17
N GLN A 61 -1.82 5.29 -3.26
CA GLN A 61 -0.53 5.96 -3.23
C GLN A 61 -0.33 6.62 -1.87
N VAL A 62 0.76 6.27 -1.19
CA VAL A 62 0.92 6.58 0.23
C VAL A 62 2.15 7.43 0.47
N TYR A 63 1.94 8.71 0.76
CA TYR A 63 2.97 9.61 1.30
C TYR A 63 2.84 9.73 2.82
N GLY A 64 1.67 9.42 3.36
CA GLY A 64 1.39 9.38 4.79
C GLY A 64 1.40 7.95 5.29
N ALA A 65 0.27 7.47 5.84
CA ALA A 65 0.18 6.15 6.42
C ALA A 65 -1.00 5.36 5.85
N ALA A 66 -0.76 4.07 5.56
CA ALA A 66 -1.81 3.13 5.21
C ALA A 66 -1.72 1.96 6.20
N ASN A 67 -2.75 1.82 7.03
CA ASN A 67 -2.76 0.83 8.09
C ASN A 67 -3.72 -0.30 7.75
N ASP A 68 -3.23 -1.53 7.79
CA ASP A 68 -4.00 -2.76 7.59
C ASP A 68 -4.74 -2.78 6.23
N PRO A 69 -4.08 -2.41 5.12
CA PRO A 69 -4.72 -2.51 3.81
C PRO A 69 -4.72 -3.95 3.33
N THR A 70 -5.77 -4.30 2.57
CA THR A 70 -5.84 -5.58 1.88
C THR A 70 -5.73 -5.33 0.38
N ILE A 71 -4.70 -5.89 -0.24
CA ILE A 71 -4.41 -5.67 -1.66
C ILE A 71 -4.80 -6.91 -2.43
N LYS A 72 -6.01 -6.92 -3.00
CA LYS A 72 -6.54 -8.06 -3.77
C LYS A 72 -6.25 -7.94 -5.25
N GLY A 73 -6.00 -6.74 -5.71
CA GLY A 73 -5.66 -6.41 -7.07
C GLY A 73 -5.16 -4.98 -7.07
N GLY A 74 -4.72 -4.49 -8.23
CA GLY A 74 -4.18 -3.15 -8.31
C GLY A 74 -2.85 -3.04 -7.56
N ARG A 75 -2.56 -1.85 -7.04
CA ARG A 75 -1.22 -1.55 -6.55
C ARG A 75 -1.26 -0.58 -5.38
N LEU A 76 -0.55 -0.94 -4.30
CA LEU A 76 -0.26 0.00 -3.22
C LEU A 76 1.18 0.48 -3.40
N ILE A 77 1.37 1.79 -3.45
CA ILE A 77 2.70 2.39 -3.62
C ILE A 77 3.04 3.15 -2.35
N VAL A 78 4.12 2.73 -1.68
CA VAL A 78 4.65 3.47 -0.53
C VAL A 78 5.74 4.39 -1.06
N GLU A 79 5.47 5.70 -1.02
CA GLU A 79 6.40 6.70 -1.49
C GLU A 79 7.45 6.99 -0.42
N LYS A 80 8.46 7.81 -0.78
CA LYS A 80 9.47 8.23 0.19
C LYS A 80 8.79 8.87 1.41
N ASP A 81 9.20 8.46 2.58
CA ASP A 81 8.67 8.89 3.88
C ASP A 81 7.25 8.38 4.18
N GLY A 82 6.65 7.64 3.25
CA GLY A 82 5.38 6.98 3.50
C GLY A 82 5.58 5.67 4.28
N ILE A 83 4.48 5.20 4.87
CA ILE A 83 4.51 3.96 5.65
C ILE A 83 3.26 3.15 5.41
N THR A 84 3.42 1.82 5.31
CA THR A 84 2.28 0.91 5.42
C THR A 84 2.57 -0.10 6.52
N VAL A 85 1.54 -0.45 7.27
CA VAL A 85 1.62 -1.39 8.38
C VAL A 85 0.57 -2.47 8.19
N LEU A 86 0.97 -3.73 8.35
CA LEU A 86 0.06 -4.89 8.27
C LEU A 86 -0.61 -5.05 6.90
N ALA A 87 0.07 -4.68 5.83
CA ALA A 87 -0.48 -4.87 4.50
C ALA A 87 -0.58 -6.37 4.18
N ALA A 88 -1.74 -6.81 3.71
CA ALA A 88 -1.93 -8.17 3.22
C ALA A 88 -1.99 -8.11 1.70
N ILE A 89 -1.08 -8.83 1.04
CA ILE A 89 -1.02 -8.87 -0.42
C ILE A 89 -1.55 -10.21 -0.87
N GLU A 90 -2.70 -10.20 -1.55
CA GLU A 90 -3.31 -11.40 -2.07
C GLU A 90 -2.92 -11.62 -3.53
N LYS A 91 -3.27 -12.78 -4.06
CA LYS A 91 -3.00 -13.08 -5.46
C LYS A 91 -3.58 -12.00 -6.36
N GLY A 92 -2.78 -11.44 -7.23
CA GLY A 92 -3.18 -10.36 -8.11
C GLY A 92 -2.86 -8.97 -7.60
N GLY A 93 -2.51 -8.84 -6.32
CA GLY A 93 -2.13 -7.55 -5.75
C GLY A 93 -0.64 -7.31 -5.83
N LEU A 94 -0.25 -6.03 -5.81
CA LEU A 94 1.14 -5.61 -5.84
C LEU A 94 1.39 -4.56 -4.77
N LEU A 95 2.41 -4.78 -3.95
CA LEU A 95 2.94 -3.77 -3.04
C LEU A 95 4.25 -3.27 -3.62
N GLU A 96 4.30 -1.97 -3.90
CA GLU A 96 5.52 -1.32 -4.36
C GLU A 96 6.04 -0.40 -3.27
N VAL A 97 7.27 -0.64 -2.82
CA VAL A 97 7.92 0.22 -1.80
C VAL A 97 9.06 0.94 -2.48
N LYS A 98 8.95 2.26 -2.56
CA LYS A 98 9.96 3.08 -3.20
C LYS A 98 11.08 3.42 -2.23
N GLU A 99 12.17 3.98 -2.77
CA GLU A 99 13.31 4.43 -1.98
C GLU A 99 12.83 5.32 -0.84
N GLY A 100 13.27 5.02 0.37
CA GLY A 100 12.88 5.77 1.56
C GLY A 100 11.51 5.44 2.13
N GLY A 101 10.77 4.52 1.52
CA GLY A 101 9.49 4.07 2.03
C GLY A 101 9.66 2.98 3.10
N LEU A 102 8.62 2.79 3.89
CA LEU A 102 8.65 1.85 5.02
C LEU A 102 7.44 0.93 4.97
N ALA A 103 7.67 -0.39 4.99
CA ALA A 103 6.61 -1.39 5.01
C ALA A 103 6.84 -2.34 6.18
N ILE A 104 5.91 -2.36 7.13
CA ILE A 104 6.06 -3.08 8.40
C ILE A 104 5.04 -4.21 8.48
N ALA A 105 5.52 -5.41 8.82
CA ALA A 105 4.66 -6.57 9.08
C ALA A 105 3.74 -6.89 7.89
N VAL A 106 4.33 -6.97 6.71
CA VAL A 106 3.62 -7.33 5.48
C VAL A 106 3.30 -8.82 5.50
N ASP A 107 2.08 -9.18 5.11
CA ASP A 107 1.68 -10.56 4.90
C ASP A 107 1.57 -10.81 3.40
N GLN A 108 2.60 -11.39 2.81
CA GLN A 108 2.62 -11.72 1.39
C GLN A 108 2.04 -13.12 1.19
N LYS A 109 0.79 -13.16 0.77
CA LYS A 109 0.13 -14.43 0.49
C LYS A 109 0.56 -14.99 -0.86
N ALA A 110 0.26 -16.26 -1.10
CA ALA A 110 0.64 -16.91 -2.36
C ALA A 110 0.10 -16.10 -3.55
N GLY A 111 0.96 -15.81 -4.51
CA GLY A 111 0.59 -15.04 -5.70
C GLY A 111 0.60 -13.54 -5.53
N GLY A 112 0.82 -13.04 -4.32
CA GLY A 112 1.00 -11.62 -4.10
C GLY A 112 2.39 -11.16 -4.52
N ALA A 113 2.51 -9.94 -5.03
CA ALA A 113 3.76 -9.44 -5.58
C ALA A 113 4.31 -8.28 -4.74
N ILE A 114 5.64 -8.24 -4.62
CA ILE A 114 6.34 -7.11 -3.99
C ILE A 114 7.34 -6.57 -5.01
N LYS A 115 7.34 -5.25 -5.17
CA LYS A 115 8.33 -4.55 -5.97
C LYS A 115 9.06 -3.57 -5.06
N ALA A 116 10.36 -3.76 -4.90
CA ALA A 116 11.14 -2.95 -3.97
C ALA A 116 12.60 -2.88 -4.40
N SER A 117 13.37 -2.04 -3.72
CA SER A 117 14.81 -2.01 -3.87
C SER A 117 15.46 -2.08 -2.49
N THR A 118 16.77 -2.26 -2.46
CA THR A 118 17.51 -2.23 -1.20
C THR A 118 17.63 -0.83 -0.61
N ARG A 119 17.11 0.18 -1.30
CA ARG A 119 17.10 1.58 -0.83
C ARG A 119 15.85 1.97 -0.07
N VAL A 120 14.91 1.04 0.13
CA VAL A 120 13.77 1.31 1.01
C VAL A 120 14.29 1.59 2.43
N MET A 121 13.50 2.31 3.22
CA MET A 121 13.85 2.53 4.63
C MET A 121 13.94 1.18 5.34
N GLU A 122 12.88 0.42 5.24
CA GLU A 122 12.81 -0.95 5.73
C GLU A 122 11.55 -1.60 5.17
N ALA A 123 11.62 -2.88 4.87
CA ALA A 123 10.43 -3.65 4.51
C ALA A 123 10.59 -5.04 5.08
N PHE A 124 9.61 -5.50 5.86
CA PHE A 124 9.68 -6.84 6.41
C PHE A 124 8.28 -7.43 6.61
N GLY A 125 8.25 -8.74 6.70
CA GLY A 125 7.01 -9.44 6.93
C GLY A 125 7.18 -10.93 6.76
N THR A 126 6.12 -11.60 6.31
CA THR A 126 6.13 -13.04 6.10
C THR A 126 5.67 -13.37 4.69
N ASN A 127 6.22 -14.44 4.15
CA ASN A 127 5.78 -15.06 2.91
C ASN A 127 5.85 -16.58 3.12
N ARG A 128 5.60 -17.39 2.08
CA ARG A 128 5.58 -18.84 2.26
C ARG A 128 6.96 -19.43 2.52
N LEU A 129 8.04 -18.63 2.39
CA LEU A 129 9.39 -19.07 2.74
C LEU A 129 9.74 -18.74 4.18
N GLY A 130 8.85 -18.04 4.90
CA GLY A 130 9.07 -17.59 6.26
C GLY A 130 9.15 -16.09 6.34
N GLN A 131 9.99 -15.57 7.21
CA GLN A 131 10.15 -14.13 7.36
C GLN A 131 11.09 -13.58 6.30
N PHE A 132 10.72 -12.43 5.74
CA PHE A 132 11.56 -11.71 4.79
C PHE A 132 11.87 -10.33 5.35
N GLU A 133 12.98 -9.75 4.89
CA GLU A 133 13.40 -8.44 5.38
C GLU A 133 14.27 -7.75 4.35
N ILE A 134 14.05 -6.44 4.17
CA ILE A 134 15.00 -5.54 3.52
C ILE A 134 15.34 -4.48 4.56
N LYS A 135 16.61 -4.41 4.93
CA LYS A 135 17.07 -3.46 5.95
C LYS A 135 18.54 -3.19 5.76
N ASN A 136 18.93 -1.92 5.89
CA ASN A 136 20.34 -1.50 5.79
C ASN A 136 21.00 -1.96 4.49
N GLY A 137 20.26 -1.92 3.39
CA GLY A 137 20.78 -2.31 2.09
C GLY A 137 20.88 -3.81 1.83
N ILE A 138 20.31 -4.63 2.72
CA ILE A 138 20.39 -6.08 2.62
C ILE A 138 18.99 -6.66 2.55
N ALA A 139 18.75 -7.54 1.57
CA ALA A 139 17.48 -8.22 1.39
C ALA A 139 17.63 -9.71 1.67
N ASN A 140 16.71 -10.26 2.47
CA ASN A 140 16.70 -11.67 2.85
C ASN A 140 15.33 -12.28 2.63
N ASN A 141 15.29 -13.50 2.09
CA ASN A 141 14.09 -14.30 1.90
C ASN A 141 12.99 -13.62 1.07
N MET A 142 13.39 -12.77 0.14
CA MET A 142 12.42 -12.14 -0.75
C MET A 142 11.82 -13.17 -1.69
N LEU A 143 10.50 -13.13 -1.81
CA LEU A 143 9.77 -13.98 -2.74
C LEU A 143 9.21 -13.11 -3.86
N LEU A 144 9.70 -13.33 -5.07
CA LEU A 144 9.33 -12.52 -6.23
C LEU A 144 8.37 -13.32 -7.10
N GLU A 145 7.09 -12.94 -7.06
CA GLU A 145 6.03 -13.61 -7.79
C GLU A 145 5.20 -12.57 -8.57
N ASN A 146 4.59 -13.03 -9.66
CA ASN A 146 3.54 -12.29 -10.39
C ASN A 146 3.87 -10.81 -10.69
N GLY A 147 5.07 -10.57 -11.17
CA GLY A 147 5.48 -9.22 -11.53
C GLY A 147 6.24 -8.49 -10.43
N GLY A 148 6.51 -9.17 -9.33
CA GLY A 148 7.37 -8.60 -8.30
C GLY A 148 8.82 -8.49 -8.77
N SER A 149 9.57 -7.59 -8.17
CA SER A 149 10.97 -7.41 -8.48
C SER A 149 11.72 -6.83 -7.29
N LEU A 150 13.00 -7.15 -7.23
CA LEU A 150 13.91 -6.59 -6.24
C LEU A 150 15.09 -5.98 -6.98
N ARG A 151 15.35 -4.71 -6.73
CA ARG A 151 16.49 -4.01 -7.29
C ARG A 151 17.54 -3.87 -6.20
N VAL A 152 18.69 -4.45 -6.43
CA VAL A 152 19.81 -4.36 -5.49
C VAL A 152 20.71 -3.20 -5.91
N GLU A 153 20.90 -2.25 -5.04
CA GLU A 153 21.68 -1.04 -5.33
C GLU A 153 22.75 -0.77 -4.30
#